data_b40d56d9a4905de5361effc91da3a971
#
_entry.id   b40d56d9a4905de5361effc91da3a971
#
_cell.length_a   1.000
_cell.length_b   1.000
_cell.length_c   1.000
_cell.angle_alpha   90.00
_cell.angle_beta   90.00
_cell.angle_gamma   90.00
#
_symmetry.space_group_name_H-M   'P 1'
#
loop_
_entity.id
_entity.type
_entity.pdbx_description
1 polymer ?
#
loop_
_entity_poly.entity_id
_entity_poly.type
_entity_poly.pdbx_seq_one_letter_code
_entity_poly.pdbx_strand_id
1 'polypeptide(L)'
;SYLIVTTIACAIFCFFNFRPKGKARCFAGDIGSIGIAFILMLPITKLILHTGDITYILFLAIYGVDSILTICHRIMLREHLGQAHRKHAFQIMTNELHIPHEIVASAYSIAQLALSIGFIYWSNTHWLYLVTSIAILSTAYVLFMRKYYHLHETYLKQ
;
A
#
# COMPACT_ATOMS: atom_id res chain seq x y z
N SER A 1 4.34 -24.65 3.54
CA SER A 1 3.00 -24.84 2.94
C SER A 1 2.09 -23.60 3.06
N TYR A 2 2.12 -22.84 4.19
CA TYR A 2 1.28 -21.65 4.40
C TYR A 2 1.44 -20.63 3.24
N LEU A 3 2.66 -20.21 2.93
CA LEU A 3 2.90 -19.21 1.88
C LEU A 3 2.41 -19.67 0.50
N ILE A 4 2.60 -20.96 0.18
CA ILE A 4 2.13 -21.51 -1.10
C ILE A 4 0.61 -21.44 -1.20
N VAL A 5 -0.11 -21.90 -0.17
CA VAL A 5 -1.58 -21.87 -0.14
C VAL A 5 -2.09 -20.44 -0.25
N THR A 6 -1.50 -19.53 0.51
CA THR A 6 -1.86 -18.11 0.50
C THR A 6 -1.63 -17.46 -0.87
N THR A 7 -0.48 -17.75 -1.49
CA THR A 7 -0.15 -17.21 -2.82
C THR A 7 -1.15 -17.71 -3.87
N ILE A 8 -1.50 -19.01 -3.84
CA ILE A 8 -2.50 -19.57 -4.75
C ILE A 8 -3.87 -18.92 -4.52
N ALA A 9 -4.30 -18.80 -3.27
CA ALA A 9 -5.58 -18.17 -2.93
C ALA A 9 -5.64 -16.70 -3.39
N CYS A 10 -4.57 -15.92 -3.16
CA CYS A 10 -4.46 -14.54 -3.65
C CYS A 10 -4.48 -14.48 -5.19
N ALA A 11 -3.79 -15.39 -5.87
CA ALA A 11 -3.78 -15.45 -7.34
C ALA A 11 -5.17 -15.74 -7.90
N ILE A 12 -5.92 -16.68 -7.30
CA ILE A 12 -7.31 -16.97 -7.67
C ILE A 12 -8.19 -15.75 -7.42
N PHE A 13 -8.08 -15.10 -6.25
CA PHE A 13 -8.82 -13.89 -5.96
C PHE A 13 -8.52 -12.78 -6.99
N CYS A 14 -7.25 -12.55 -7.32
CA CYS A 14 -6.85 -11.58 -8.33
C CYS A 14 -7.43 -11.92 -9.70
N PHE A 15 -7.47 -13.18 -10.11
CA PHE A 15 -8.06 -13.60 -11.38
C PHE A 15 -9.53 -13.21 -11.50
N PHE A 16 -10.30 -13.22 -10.42
CA PHE A 16 -11.72 -12.83 -10.44
C PHE A 16 -11.96 -11.34 -10.19
N ASN A 17 -11.06 -10.66 -9.48
CA ASN A 17 -11.22 -9.27 -9.07
C ASN A 17 -10.44 -8.29 -9.96
N PHE A 18 -9.23 -8.64 -10.38
CA PHE A 18 -8.33 -7.78 -11.15
C PHE A 18 -8.77 -7.74 -12.63
N ARG A 19 -9.86 -7.00 -12.89
CA ARG A 19 -10.51 -6.90 -14.19
C ARG A 19 -10.93 -5.46 -14.47
N PRO A 20 -11.09 -5.07 -15.75
CA PRO A 20 -11.57 -3.75 -16.14
C PRO A 20 -12.86 -3.36 -15.41
N LYS A 21 -13.07 -2.06 -15.23
CA LYS A 21 -14.21 -1.48 -14.52
C LYS A 21 -15.54 -2.15 -14.93
N GLY A 22 -16.30 -2.62 -13.95
CA GLY A 22 -17.60 -3.29 -14.16
C GLY A 22 -17.53 -4.78 -14.53
N LYS A 23 -16.33 -5.37 -14.69
CA LYS A 23 -16.15 -6.79 -14.99
C LYS A 23 -15.61 -7.62 -13.83
N ALA A 24 -15.33 -7.00 -12.67
CA ALA A 24 -14.94 -7.73 -11.46
C ALA A 24 -16.08 -8.63 -11.01
N ARG A 25 -15.75 -9.88 -10.65
CA ARG A 25 -16.72 -10.90 -10.20
C ARG A 25 -16.69 -11.14 -8.71
N CYS A 26 -15.65 -10.66 -8.03
CA CYS A 26 -15.49 -10.76 -6.59
C CYS A 26 -15.23 -9.38 -6.00
N PHE A 27 -15.71 -9.19 -4.78
CA PHE A 27 -15.47 -7.99 -4.00
C PHE A 27 -14.98 -8.40 -2.62
N ALA A 28 -13.82 -7.87 -2.19
CA ALA A 28 -13.24 -8.22 -0.90
C ALA A 28 -14.08 -7.68 0.27
N GLY A 29 -14.60 -6.47 0.12
CA GLY A 29 -15.26 -5.76 1.21
C GLY A 29 -14.33 -5.52 2.40
N ASP A 30 -14.89 -5.04 3.50
CA ASP A 30 -14.11 -4.74 4.71
C ASP A 30 -13.57 -6.03 5.35
N ILE A 31 -14.37 -7.08 5.39
CA ILE A 31 -13.95 -8.39 5.95
C ILE A 31 -12.80 -8.99 5.15
N GLY A 32 -12.87 -8.94 3.82
CA GLY A 32 -11.81 -9.47 2.96
C GLY A 32 -10.52 -8.66 3.06
N SER A 33 -10.59 -7.33 3.13
CA SER A 33 -9.40 -6.48 3.27
C SER A 33 -8.71 -6.69 4.62
N ILE A 34 -9.46 -6.80 5.71
CA ILE A 34 -8.94 -7.14 7.04
C ILE A 34 -8.31 -8.55 7.02
N GLY A 35 -9.00 -9.53 6.41
CA GLY A 35 -8.48 -10.89 6.27
C GLY A 35 -7.14 -10.94 5.53
N ILE A 36 -7.01 -10.23 4.41
CA ILE A 36 -5.76 -10.13 3.65
C ILE A 36 -4.66 -9.47 4.50
N ALA A 37 -4.99 -8.41 5.26
CA ALA A 37 -4.02 -7.77 6.15
C ALA A 37 -3.46 -8.76 7.19
N PHE A 38 -4.30 -9.56 7.84
CA PHE A 38 -3.85 -10.60 8.79
C PHE A 38 -2.99 -11.67 8.10
N ILE A 39 -3.39 -12.11 6.90
CA ILE A 39 -2.64 -13.09 6.11
C ILE A 39 -1.23 -12.58 5.79
N LEU A 40 -1.05 -11.28 5.50
CA LEU A 40 0.25 -10.69 5.22
C LEU A 40 1.05 -10.41 6.50
N MET A 41 0.41 -9.90 7.55
CA MET A 41 1.08 -9.56 8.80
C MET A 41 1.63 -10.78 9.53
N LEU A 42 0.93 -11.91 9.49
CA LEU A 42 1.34 -13.11 10.23
C LEU A 42 2.73 -13.64 9.83
N PRO A 43 3.07 -13.85 8.55
CA PRO A 43 4.40 -14.30 8.17
C PRO A 43 5.48 -13.25 8.43
N ILE A 44 5.18 -11.96 8.25
CA ILE A 44 6.13 -10.88 8.53
C ILE A 44 6.45 -10.83 10.03
N THR A 45 5.42 -10.88 10.88
CA THR A 45 5.60 -10.92 12.34
C THR A 45 6.41 -12.14 12.78
N LYS A 46 6.11 -13.33 12.23
CA LYS A 46 6.90 -14.53 12.51
C LYS A 46 8.35 -14.39 12.08
N LEU A 47 8.60 -13.77 10.94
CA LEU A 47 9.95 -13.53 10.43
C LEU A 47 10.71 -12.57 11.36
N ILE A 48 10.09 -11.46 11.77
CA ILE A 48 10.66 -10.50 12.72
C ILE A 48 10.98 -11.17 14.06
N LEU A 49 10.05 -11.95 14.61
CA LEU A 49 10.26 -12.65 15.88
C LEU A 49 11.36 -13.72 15.80
N HIS A 50 11.49 -14.38 14.67
CA HIS A 50 12.51 -15.41 14.48
C HIS A 50 13.90 -14.83 14.26
N THR A 51 14.01 -13.72 13.54
CA THR A 51 15.29 -13.08 13.19
C THR A 51 15.72 -12.01 14.20
N GLY A 52 14.80 -11.48 14.99
CA GLY A 52 15.02 -10.30 15.84
C GLY A 52 15.18 -9.00 15.04
N ASP A 53 14.92 -9.00 13.73
CA ASP A 53 15.14 -7.87 12.84
C ASP A 53 13.81 -7.24 12.42
N ILE A 54 13.51 -6.06 12.96
CA ILE A 54 12.30 -5.30 12.64
C ILE A 54 12.29 -4.75 11.22
N THR A 55 13.45 -4.70 10.55
CA THR A 55 13.55 -4.10 9.20
C THR A 55 12.73 -4.85 8.14
N TYR A 56 12.33 -6.09 8.41
CA TYR A 56 11.39 -6.85 7.54
C TYR A 56 10.01 -6.19 7.38
N ILE A 57 9.68 -5.15 8.18
CA ILE A 57 8.48 -4.34 7.96
C ILE A 57 8.51 -3.62 6.60
N LEU A 58 9.67 -3.52 5.97
CA LEU A 58 9.84 -2.99 4.61
C LEU A 58 9.00 -3.74 3.57
N PHE A 59 8.63 -5.00 3.81
CA PHE A 59 7.72 -5.74 2.94
C PHE A 59 6.31 -5.12 2.84
N LEU A 60 6.01 -4.10 3.65
CA LEU A 60 4.78 -3.31 3.59
C LEU A 60 5.05 -1.83 3.34
N ALA A 61 6.25 -1.44 2.90
CA ALA A 61 6.70 -0.05 2.89
C ALA A 61 5.83 0.86 2.02
N ILE A 62 5.48 0.43 0.80
CA ILE A 62 4.68 1.27 -0.14
C ILE A 62 3.32 1.60 0.48
N TYR A 63 2.60 0.60 0.94
CA TYR A 63 1.29 0.77 1.56
C TYR A 63 1.40 1.48 2.91
N GLY A 64 2.41 1.11 3.71
CA GLY A 64 2.65 1.69 5.04
C GLY A 64 2.92 3.19 4.97
N VAL A 65 3.80 3.63 4.06
CA VAL A 65 4.11 5.06 3.87
C VAL A 65 2.88 5.84 3.41
N ASP A 66 2.13 5.35 2.42
CA ASP A 66 0.89 6.00 1.98
C ASP A 66 -0.11 6.13 3.14
N SER A 67 -0.33 5.06 3.89
CA SER A 67 -1.29 5.05 5.00
C SER A 67 -0.87 5.99 6.14
N ILE A 68 0.38 5.90 6.59
CA ILE A 68 0.88 6.69 7.71
C ILE A 68 0.89 8.18 7.34
N LEU A 69 1.42 8.54 6.17
CA LEU A 69 1.46 9.94 5.76
C LEU A 69 0.09 10.52 5.48
N THR A 70 -0.86 9.72 4.97
CA THR A 70 -2.26 10.14 4.85
C THR A 70 -2.87 10.44 6.23
N ILE A 71 -2.64 9.58 7.23
CA ILE A 71 -3.10 9.82 8.60
C ILE A 71 -2.46 11.08 9.17
N CYS A 72 -1.15 11.26 9.04
CA CYS A 72 -0.45 12.46 9.48
C CYS A 72 -1.04 13.73 8.82
N HIS A 73 -1.29 13.68 7.51
CA HIS A 73 -1.90 14.79 6.77
C HIS A 73 -3.30 15.13 7.29
N ARG A 74 -4.14 14.14 7.59
CA ARG A 74 -5.46 14.34 8.19
C ARG A 74 -5.41 14.94 9.59
N ILE A 75 -4.44 14.51 10.41
CA ILE A 75 -4.21 15.11 11.74
C ILE A 75 -3.84 16.59 11.60
N MET A 76 -2.96 16.94 10.65
CA MET A 76 -2.60 18.34 10.38
C MET A 76 -3.80 19.18 9.94
N LEU A 77 -4.73 18.60 9.19
CA LEU A 77 -5.99 19.21 8.77
C LEU A 77 -7.05 19.22 9.89
N ARG A 78 -6.75 18.67 11.08
CA ARG A 78 -7.67 18.53 12.23
C ARG A 78 -8.95 17.76 11.89
N GLU A 79 -8.87 16.78 11.00
CA GLU A 79 -10.01 15.96 10.61
C GLU A 79 -10.28 14.83 11.60
N HIS A 80 -11.55 14.44 11.68
CA HIS A 80 -11.95 13.29 12.51
C HIS A 80 -11.48 11.98 11.86
N LEU A 81 -10.54 11.28 12.50
CA LEU A 81 -9.92 10.06 11.94
C LEU A 81 -10.91 8.90 11.75
N GLY A 82 -11.99 8.87 12.55
CA GLY A 82 -13.04 7.85 12.45
C GLY A 82 -14.00 8.02 11.27
N GLN A 83 -13.91 9.11 10.51
CA GLN A 83 -14.74 9.29 9.33
C GLN A 83 -14.11 8.65 8.10
N ALA A 84 -14.94 8.01 7.27
CA ALA A 84 -14.50 7.48 5.99
C ALA A 84 -13.91 8.58 5.10
N HIS A 85 -12.79 8.30 4.44
CA HIS A 85 -12.09 9.26 3.58
C HIS A 85 -11.55 8.59 2.31
N ARG A 86 -11.19 9.42 1.33
CA ARG A 86 -10.61 8.97 0.05
C ARG A 86 -9.36 9.80 -0.29
N LYS A 87 -8.43 9.93 0.69
CA LYS A 87 -7.27 10.83 0.61
C LYS A 87 -5.92 10.11 0.43
N HIS A 88 -5.94 8.78 0.29
CA HIS A 88 -4.73 8.04 -0.04
C HIS A 88 -4.21 8.41 -1.44
N ALA A 89 -2.89 8.39 -1.64
CA ALA A 89 -2.31 8.74 -2.94
C ALA A 89 -2.86 7.85 -4.07
N PHE A 90 -3.01 6.54 -3.84
CA PHE A 90 -3.60 5.63 -4.83
C PHE A 90 -5.06 5.97 -5.16
N GLN A 91 -5.84 6.48 -4.19
CA GLN A 91 -7.23 6.91 -4.43
C GLN A 91 -7.29 8.18 -5.27
N ILE A 92 -6.40 9.15 -5.02
CA ILE A 92 -6.29 10.36 -5.84
C ILE A 92 -5.89 9.99 -7.27
N MET A 93 -4.96 9.05 -7.45
CA MET A 93 -4.60 8.57 -8.79
C MET A 93 -5.80 7.98 -9.54
N THR A 94 -6.66 7.23 -8.85
CA THR A 94 -7.78 6.55 -9.51
C THR A 94 -9.01 7.43 -9.66
N ASN A 95 -9.33 8.27 -8.68
CA ASN A 95 -10.56 9.04 -8.67
C ASN A 95 -10.40 10.38 -9.41
N GLU A 96 -9.35 11.14 -9.08
CA GLU A 96 -9.14 12.49 -9.62
C GLU A 96 -8.32 12.49 -10.91
N LEU A 97 -7.28 11.65 -11.00
CA LEU A 97 -6.49 11.52 -12.24
C LEU A 97 -7.07 10.50 -13.22
N HIS A 98 -8.16 9.82 -12.86
CA HIS A 98 -8.85 8.83 -13.69
C HIS A 98 -7.94 7.71 -14.22
N ILE A 99 -6.84 7.39 -13.51
CA ILE A 99 -5.97 6.27 -13.88
C ILE A 99 -6.68 4.96 -13.54
N PRO A 100 -6.76 3.99 -14.46
CA PRO A 100 -7.38 2.69 -14.18
C PRO A 100 -6.82 2.03 -12.92
N HIS A 101 -7.69 1.47 -12.08
CA HIS A 101 -7.31 0.81 -10.82
C HIS A 101 -6.24 -0.26 -11.01
N GLU A 102 -6.33 -1.02 -12.11
CA GLU A 102 -5.39 -2.09 -12.44
C GLU A 102 -3.97 -1.55 -12.66
N ILE A 103 -3.85 -0.38 -13.27
CA ILE A 103 -2.55 0.26 -13.53
C ILE A 103 -1.94 0.73 -12.20
N VAL A 104 -2.73 1.40 -11.35
CA VAL A 104 -2.25 1.88 -10.04
C VAL A 104 -1.86 0.71 -9.15
N ALA A 105 -2.70 -0.33 -9.07
CA ALA A 105 -2.41 -1.52 -8.27
C ALA A 105 -1.17 -2.25 -8.78
N SER A 106 -1.00 -2.38 -10.11
CA SER A 106 0.20 -2.97 -10.70
C SER A 106 1.45 -2.16 -10.39
N ALA A 107 1.39 -0.84 -10.48
CA ALA A 107 2.53 0.03 -10.17
C ALA A 107 2.96 -0.09 -8.71
N TYR A 108 2.00 -0.09 -7.77
CA TYR A 108 2.27 -0.31 -6.33
C TYR A 108 2.88 -1.69 -6.07
N SER A 109 2.34 -2.73 -6.72
CA SER A 109 2.84 -4.11 -6.57
C SER A 109 4.26 -4.27 -7.12
N ILE A 110 4.53 -3.72 -8.29
CA ILE A 110 5.87 -3.78 -8.92
C ILE A 110 6.88 -2.99 -8.08
N ALA A 111 6.51 -1.80 -7.60
CA ALA A 111 7.37 -1.01 -6.74
C ALA A 111 7.67 -1.72 -5.41
N GLN A 112 6.66 -2.33 -4.77
CA GLN A 112 6.86 -3.11 -3.55
C GLN A 112 7.75 -4.34 -3.81
N LEU A 113 7.53 -5.04 -4.92
CA LEU A 113 8.35 -6.19 -5.29
C LEU A 113 9.81 -5.79 -5.52
N ALA A 114 10.06 -4.70 -6.23
CA ALA A 114 11.42 -4.19 -6.46
C ALA A 114 12.12 -3.81 -5.15
N LEU A 115 11.42 -3.12 -4.24
CA LEU A 115 11.95 -2.82 -2.90
C LEU A 115 12.25 -4.09 -2.10
N SER A 116 11.36 -5.07 -2.15
CA SER A 116 11.52 -6.32 -1.43
C SER A 116 12.71 -7.13 -1.95
N ILE A 117 12.87 -7.20 -3.27
CA ILE A 117 14.01 -7.86 -3.91
C ILE A 117 15.31 -7.14 -3.55
N GLY A 118 15.35 -5.81 -3.67
CA GLY A 118 16.51 -5.01 -3.29
C GLY A 118 16.91 -5.22 -1.83
N PHE A 119 15.95 -5.28 -0.92
CA PHE A 119 16.17 -5.55 0.50
C PHE A 119 16.83 -6.92 0.75
N ILE A 120 16.35 -7.95 0.06
CA ILE A 120 16.91 -9.31 0.18
C ILE A 120 18.37 -9.36 -0.31
N TYR A 121 18.68 -8.66 -1.41
CA TYR A 121 20.04 -8.62 -1.94
C TYR A 121 20.99 -7.78 -1.08
N TRP A 122 20.47 -6.74 -0.37
CA TRP A 122 21.26 -5.81 0.43
C TRP A 122 21.38 -6.26 1.90
N SER A 123 21.63 -7.52 2.13
CA SER A 123 21.55 -8.18 3.44
C SER A 123 22.46 -7.61 4.55
N ASN A 124 23.53 -6.89 4.19
CA ASN A 124 24.51 -6.41 5.17
C ASN A 124 24.17 -5.04 5.81
N THR A 125 23.18 -4.33 5.29
CA THR A 125 22.82 -2.96 5.72
C THR A 125 21.31 -2.72 5.71
N HIS A 126 20.56 -3.66 6.28
CA HIS A 126 19.08 -3.60 6.29
C HIS A 126 18.51 -2.27 6.81
N TRP A 127 19.09 -1.74 7.89
CA TRP A 127 18.65 -0.47 8.47
C TRP A 127 18.86 0.72 7.51
N LEU A 128 20.01 0.80 6.87
CA LEU A 128 20.28 1.87 5.92
C LEU A 128 19.32 1.79 4.72
N TYR A 129 19.10 0.58 4.22
CA TYR A 129 18.17 0.34 3.13
C TYR A 129 16.72 0.70 3.50
N LEU A 130 16.27 0.32 4.70
CA LEU A 130 14.96 0.69 5.23
C LEU A 130 14.79 2.21 5.30
N VAL A 131 15.73 2.90 5.95
CA VAL A 131 15.66 4.36 6.17
C VAL A 131 15.66 5.11 4.84
N THR A 132 16.57 4.75 3.93
CA THR A 132 16.65 5.39 2.60
C THR A 132 15.40 5.12 1.77
N SER A 133 14.85 3.91 1.79
CA SER A 133 13.61 3.57 1.09
C SER A 133 12.42 4.36 1.62
N ILE A 134 12.26 4.44 2.95
CA ILE A 134 11.19 5.24 3.58
C ILE A 134 11.35 6.73 3.24
N ALA A 135 12.58 7.27 3.27
CA ALA A 135 12.83 8.66 2.93
C ALA A 135 12.46 8.97 1.47
N ILE A 136 12.85 8.11 0.53
CA ILE A 136 12.52 8.26 -0.89
C ILE A 136 11.00 8.19 -1.10
N LEU A 137 10.34 7.17 -0.53
CA LEU A 137 8.89 7.01 -0.65
C LEU A 137 8.12 8.17 -0.03
N SER A 138 8.54 8.65 1.14
CA SER A 138 7.91 9.78 1.82
C SER A 138 8.06 11.06 0.99
N THR A 139 9.24 11.28 0.43
CA THR A 139 9.49 12.42 -0.46
C THR A 139 8.60 12.36 -1.70
N ALA A 140 8.54 11.19 -2.35
CA ALA A 140 7.68 10.98 -3.51
C ALA A 140 6.20 11.22 -3.18
N TYR A 141 5.72 10.71 -2.03
CA TYR A 141 4.36 10.94 -1.54
C TYR A 141 4.09 12.44 -1.33
N VAL A 142 4.97 13.14 -0.62
CA VAL A 142 4.79 14.57 -0.31
C VAL A 142 4.76 15.40 -1.61
N LEU A 143 5.67 15.12 -2.54
CA LEU A 143 5.69 15.81 -3.85
C LEU A 143 4.42 15.52 -4.65
N PHE A 144 3.96 14.28 -4.65
CA PHE A 144 2.71 13.90 -5.30
C PHE A 144 1.51 14.63 -4.68
N MET A 145 1.38 14.61 -3.35
CA MET A 145 0.29 15.27 -2.64
C MET A 145 0.32 16.79 -2.84
N ARG A 146 1.48 17.43 -2.77
CA ARG A 146 1.62 18.88 -3.06
C ARG A 146 1.10 19.25 -4.44
N LYS A 147 1.35 18.37 -5.44
CA LYS A 147 0.95 18.64 -6.82
C LYS A 147 -0.53 18.38 -7.08
N TYR A 148 -1.10 17.32 -6.51
CA TYR A 148 -2.40 16.81 -6.93
C TYR A 148 -3.51 16.93 -5.87
N TYR A 149 -3.18 17.24 -4.61
CA TYR A 149 -4.19 17.30 -3.55
C TYR A 149 -5.27 18.37 -3.77
N HIS A 150 -4.93 19.47 -4.43
CA HIS A 150 -5.90 20.50 -4.78
C HIS A 150 -7.04 19.99 -5.70
N LEU A 151 -6.79 18.96 -6.51
CA LEU A 151 -7.82 18.33 -7.33
C LEU A 151 -8.87 17.64 -6.45
N HIS A 152 -8.43 16.99 -5.38
CA HIS A 152 -9.31 16.36 -4.41
C HIS A 152 -10.21 17.39 -3.70
N GLU A 153 -9.66 18.54 -3.29
CA GLU A 153 -10.44 19.62 -2.68
C GLU A 153 -11.50 20.18 -3.63
N THR A 154 -11.17 20.27 -4.92
CA THR A 154 -12.11 20.74 -5.95
C THR A 154 -13.24 19.73 -6.18
N TYR A 155 -12.90 18.43 -6.18
CA TYR A 155 -13.88 17.35 -6.34
C TYR A 155 -14.88 17.29 -5.18
N LEU A 156 -14.46 17.58 -3.95
CA LEU A 156 -15.35 17.59 -2.78
C LEU A 156 -16.32 18.77 -2.76
N LYS A 157 -16.08 19.81 -3.57
CA LYS A 157 -16.95 21.01 -3.66
C LYS A 157 -18.01 20.92 -4.76
N GLN A 158 -17.96 19.86 -5.58
CA GLN A 158 -18.96 19.54 -6.60
C GLN A 158 -20.03 18.60 -6.05
#